data_268a1ecccb8eed55b3b6f265a50eb213
#
_entry.id   268a1ecccb8eed55b3b6f265a50eb213
#
_cell.length_a   1.000
_cell.length_b   1.000
_cell.length_c   1.000
_cell.angle_alpha   90.00
_cell.angle_beta   90.00
_cell.angle_gamma   90.00
#
_symmetry.space_group_name_H-M   'P 1'
#
loop_
_entity.id
_entity.type
_entity.pdbx_description
1 polymer ?
#
loop_
_entity_poly.entity_id
_entity_poly.type
_entity_poly.pdbx_seq_one_letter_code
_entity_poly.pdbx_strand_id
1 'polypeptide(L)'
;MAKQLLFDEAARHALKNGVDALADAVKITLGPKGRNVVLEKKFGSPTITNDGVTIAKDIELEDPFENIGAQLAKEIASKTNDIAGDGTTTATVLGQAIVQEGLKNVAAGANPMALKRGVEKSAAAIVAAIKANSTPVTTRQQMAQVASISANNDPEIGDLIGEVMEKVGKDGVITVEESKGIQTEVEYVEGMNFDRGYISPYFVTNPERMECIIEDEPYILITDKKISAVSDILPLLERMLQGGSKNLLVICEDCDGEALATLAVNKLRGTLNICAVKAPGFGDRRKDNLGDIAAICGGQVISEEIGRKLDSVQIGDLGRARRIVVNKEETTIVEGRGTSEEIQGRLRAIKVAVDETTSEWDKEKLQERLGKMAGSVAVVKVGAATETELKERKHRVEDAVQATRAAVEEGIIPGGGVAFINALSSLEKLKFGDPDEQTGMAILRRALEEPLRRIAVNAGQDGSVIVQKVKTLKKSHGYDAAKDEFGEMMQRGIVDPVKVTRSALENAVSIAAMVLTTNCLVCDLPEKKSASMMQPPQDMY
;
A
#
# COMPACT_ATOMS: atom_id res chain seq x y z
N MET A 1 -20.90 15.16 -22.93
CA MET A 1 -20.54 16.49 -22.40
C MET A 1 -19.54 17.14 -23.34
N ALA A 2 -19.59 18.47 -23.51
CA ALA A 2 -18.59 19.19 -24.30
C ALA A 2 -17.25 19.19 -23.54
N LYS A 3 -16.14 19.19 -24.30
CA LYS A 3 -14.78 19.17 -23.72
C LYS A 3 -14.12 20.53 -23.95
N GLN A 4 -13.26 20.90 -23.00
CA GLN A 4 -12.30 21.98 -23.18
C GLN A 4 -10.91 21.40 -23.35
N LEU A 5 -10.09 22.06 -24.16
CA LEU A 5 -8.77 21.60 -24.55
C LEU A 5 -7.73 22.66 -24.18
N LEU A 6 -6.59 22.21 -23.69
CA LEU A 6 -5.44 23.05 -23.40
C LEU A 6 -4.19 22.42 -24.04
N PHE A 7 -3.38 23.21 -24.73
CA PHE A 7 -2.26 22.70 -25.53
C PHE A 7 -0.92 23.30 -25.11
N ASP A 8 0.15 22.66 -25.52
CA ASP A 8 1.53 23.14 -25.49
C ASP A 8 2.01 23.60 -24.11
N GLU A 9 2.58 24.79 -24.04
CA GLU A 9 3.16 25.36 -22.82
C GLU A 9 2.11 25.57 -21.73
N ALA A 10 0.90 25.99 -22.09
CA ALA A 10 -0.18 26.20 -21.13
C ALA A 10 -0.60 24.88 -20.46
N ALA A 11 -0.69 23.79 -21.23
CA ALA A 11 -0.98 22.47 -20.71
C ALA A 11 0.11 21.99 -19.73
N ARG A 12 1.37 22.13 -20.09
CA ARG A 12 2.51 21.77 -19.24
C ARG A 12 2.56 22.61 -17.95
N HIS A 13 2.24 23.91 -18.05
CA HIS A 13 2.21 24.80 -16.90
C HIS A 13 1.11 24.40 -15.90
N ALA A 14 -0.10 24.10 -16.39
CA ALA A 14 -1.20 23.64 -15.57
C ALA A 14 -0.86 22.31 -14.85
N LEU A 15 -0.30 21.33 -15.59
CA LEU A 15 0.16 20.07 -14.98
C LEU A 15 1.19 20.31 -13.88
N LYS A 16 2.19 21.15 -14.16
CA LYS A 16 3.23 21.49 -13.18
C LYS A 16 2.63 22.12 -11.92
N ASN A 17 1.72 23.08 -12.06
CA ASN A 17 1.07 23.72 -10.93
C ASN A 17 0.31 22.72 -10.06
N GLY A 18 -0.42 21.79 -10.68
CA GLY A 18 -1.12 20.74 -9.97
C GLY A 18 -0.18 19.79 -9.21
N VAL A 19 0.91 19.35 -9.86
CA VAL A 19 1.95 18.53 -9.21
C VAL A 19 2.57 19.30 -8.04
N ASP A 20 2.90 20.58 -8.24
CA ASP A 20 3.50 21.41 -7.20
C ASP A 20 2.56 21.61 -6.01
N ALA A 21 1.30 21.92 -6.24
CA ALA A 21 0.31 22.14 -5.19
C ALA A 21 0.19 20.92 -4.26
N LEU A 22 0.07 19.71 -4.83
CA LEU A 22 0.03 18.49 -4.04
C LEU A 22 1.35 18.19 -3.35
N ALA A 23 2.46 18.23 -4.09
CA ALA A 23 3.76 17.88 -3.55
C ALA A 23 4.22 18.85 -2.45
N ASP A 24 3.86 20.14 -2.55
CA ASP A 24 4.19 21.14 -1.54
C ASP A 24 3.47 20.92 -0.21
N ALA A 25 2.25 20.39 -0.25
CA ALA A 25 1.53 19.98 0.95
C ALA A 25 2.12 18.70 1.58
N VAL A 26 2.55 17.74 0.75
CA VAL A 26 3.08 16.46 1.23
C VAL A 26 4.52 16.57 1.74
N LYS A 27 5.41 17.32 1.05
CA LYS A 27 6.85 17.35 1.35
C LYS A 27 7.23 17.92 2.72
N ILE A 28 6.33 18.65 3.39
CA ILE A 28 6.57 19.19 4.73
C ILE A 28 6.60 18.12 5.82
N THR A 29 6.06 16.92 5.52
CA THR A 29 6.03 15.78 6.45
C THR A 29 7.32 14.96 6.44
N LEU A 30 8.22 15.17 5.47
CA LEU A 30 9.40 14.32 5.26
C LEU A 30 10.45 14.48 6.36
N GLY A 31 10.89 13.34 6.92
CA GLY A 31 12.01 13.25 7.85
C GLY A 31 11.62 13.46 9.32
N PRO A 32 12.59 13.30 10.24
CA PRO A 32 12.34 13.26 11.69
C PRO A 32 11.84 14.59 12.29
N LYS A 33 12.01 15.69 11.58
CA LYS A 33 11.45 17.01 11.93
C LYS A 33 10.37 17.45 10.96
N GLY A 34 9.78 16.49 10.22
CA GLY A 34 8.57 16.69 9.44
C GLY A 34 7.39 17.12 10.32
N ARG A 35 6.44 17.84 9.72
CA ARG A 35 5.27 18.38 10.41
C ARG A 35 4.01 17.74 9.91
N ASN A 36 3.00 17.72 10.78
CA ASN A 36 1.67 17.22 10.42
C ASN A 36 0.92 18.20 9.51
N VAL A 37 0.03 17.65 8.71
CA VAL A 37 -0.98 18.37 7.93
C VAL A 37 -2.34 18.14 8.58
N VAL A 38 -3.17 19.17 8.59
CA VAL A 38 -4.56 19.09 9.08
C VAL A 38 -5.48 19.05 7.86
N LEU A 39 -6.27 17.99 7.77
CA LEU A 39 -7.24 17.78 6.70
C LEU A 39 -8.65 18.06 7.24
N GLU A 40 -9.40 18.91 6.56
CA GLU A 40 -10.79 19.17 6.89
C GLU A 40 -11.65 17.94 6.58
N LYS A 41 -12.58 17.63 7.46
CA LYS A 41 -13.61 16.61 7.19
C LYS A 41 -14.98 17.30 7.21
N LYS A 42 -15.80 16.98 6.20
CA LYS A 42 -17.17 17.52 6.11
C LYS A 42 -18.04 17.14 7.32
N PHE A 43 -17.73 16.02 7.95
CA PHE A 43 -18.39 15.52 9.16
C PHE A 43 -17.33 14.97 10.12
N GLY A 44 -17.44 15.28 11.41
CA GLY A 44 -16.50 14.84 12.45
C GLY A 44 -15.35 15.82 12.70
N SER A 45 -14.33 15.35 13.40
CA SER A 45 -13.13 16.13 13.71
C SER A 45 -12.17 16.16 12.52
N PRO A 46 -11.38 17.24 12.33
CA PRO A 46 -10.30 17.27 11.35
C PRO A 46 -9.32 16.12 11.56
N THR A 47 -8.79 15.58 10.49
CA THR A 47 -7.74 14.56 10.55
C THR A 47 -6.38 15.24 10.61
N ILE A 48 -5.55 14.89 11.59
CA ILE A 48 -4.16 15.33 11.70
C ILE A 48 -3.29 14.14 11.29
N THR A 49 -2.46 14.31 10.27
CA THR A 49 -1.62 13.23 9.74
C THR A 49 -0.30 13.76 9.18
N ASN A 50 0.72 12.90 9.18
CA ASN A 50 1.97 13.07 8.45
C ASN A 50 2.13 12.03 7.33
N ASP A 51 1.16 11.14 7.14
CA ASP A 51 1.19 10.18 6.05
C ASP A 51 0.94 10.85 4.70
N GLY A 52 1.93 10.70 3.80
CA GLY A 52 1.91 11.34 2.49
C GLY A 52 0.78 10.87 1.58
N VAL A 53 0.39 9.59 1.64
CA VAL A 53 -0.69 9.07 0.79
C VAL A 53 -2.06 9.57 1.24
N THR A 54 -2.30 9.66 2.55
CA THR A 54 -3.54 10.21 3.11
C THR A 54 -3.71 11.68 2.71
N ILE A 55 -2.64 12.48 2.82
CA ILE A 55 -2.65 13.88 2.38
C ILE A 55 -2.91 13.96 0.87
N ALA A 56 -2.19 13.18 0.07
CA ALA A 56 -2.32 13.20 -1.39
C ALA A 56 -3.73 12.81 -1.87
N LYS A 57 -4.38 11.85 -1.19
CA LYS A 57 -5.74 11.42 -1.53
C LYS A 57 -6.80 12.49 -1.29
N ASP A 58 -6.60 13.37 -0.32
CA ASP A 58 -7.58 14.39 0.09
C ASP A 58 -7.48 15.69 -0.75
N ILE A 59 -6.38 15.87 -1.49
CA ILE A 59 -6.16 17.09 -2.28
C ILE A 59 -6.90 17.03 -3.62
N GLU A 60 -7.80 17.99 -3.84
CA GLU A 60 -8.46 18.28 -5.10
C GLU A 60 -8.37 19.79 -5.37
N LEU A 61 -8.08 20.17 -6.63
CA LEU A 61 -7.94 21.55 -7.03
C LEU A 61 -9.17 22.03 -7.82
N GLU A 62 -9.51 23.31 -7.68
CA GLU A 62 -10.67 23.92 -8.33
C GLU A 62 -10.50 23.99 -9.85
N ASP A 63 -9.29 24.32 -10.34
CA ASP A 63 -8.99 24.31 -11.76
C ASP A 63 -8.88 22.88 -12.30
N PRO A 64 -9.74 22.46 -13.25
CA PRO A 64 -9.75 21.07 -13.73
C PRO A 64 -8.47 20.66 -14.45
N PHE A 65 -7.71 21.59 -15.05
CA PHE A 65 -6.44 21.30 -15.72
C PHE A 65 -5.31 21.14 -14.72
N GLU A 66 -5.24 21.97 -13.68
CA GLU A 66 -4.30 21.81 -12.59
C GLU A 66 -4.61 20.55 -11.77
N ASN A 67 -5.90 20.25 -11.59
CA ASN A 67 -6.32 19.05 -10.89
C ASN A 67 -5.85 17.76 -11.58
N ILE A 68 -5.74 17.71 -12.91
CA ILE A 68 -5.10 16.56 -13.60
C ILE A 68 -3.66 16.40 -13.12
N GLY A 69 -2.90 17.48 -12.97
CA GLY A 69 -1.53 17.43 -12.44
C GLY A 69 -1.48 16.89 -11.01
N ALA A 70 -2.38 17.35 -10.15
CA ALA A 70 -2.53 16.84 -8.79
C ALA A 70 -2.90 15.35 -8.76
N GLN A 71 -3.84 14.90 -9.61
CA GLN A 71 -4.21 13.49 -9.70
C GLN A 71 -3.05 12.59 -10.16
N LEU A 72 -2.20 13.06 -11.08
CA LEU A 72 -0.99 12.33 -11.49
C LEU A 72 0.02 12.24 -10.34
N ALA A 73 0.22 13.30 -9.56
CA ALA A 73 1.06 13.26 -8.37
C ALA A 73 0.48 12.34 -7.27
N LYS A 74 -0.84 12.32 -7.09
CA LYS A 74 -1.57 11.39 -6.23
C LYS A 74 -1.36 9.93 -6.64
N GLU A 75 -1.29 9.65 -7.94
CA GLU A 75 -1.01 8.30 -8.45
C GLU A 75 0.40 7.83 -8.05
N ILE A 76 1.41 8.73 -8.02
CA ILE A 76 2.76 8.41 -7.53
C ILE A 76 2.70 7.91 -6.08
N ALA A 77 2.04 8.66 -5.20
CA ALA A 77 1.91 8.31 -3.79
C ALA A 77 1.13 7.00 -3.60
N SER A 78 -0.03 6.86 -4.26
CA SER A 78 -0.90 5.70 -4.14
C SER A 78 -0.22 4.42 -4.62
N LYS A 79 0.45 4.43 -5.78
CA LYS A 79 1.18 3.25 -6.28
C LYS A 79 2.36 2.86 -5.40
N THR A 80 3.04 3.82 -4.81
CA THR A 80 4.13 3.55 -3.87
C THR A 80 3.59 2.90 -2.60
N ASN A 81 2.47 3.38 -2.08
CA ASN A 81 1.79 2.77 -0.95
C ASN A 81 1.34 1.34 -1.26
N ASP A 82 0.71 1.10 -2.42
CA ASP A 82 0.24 -0.23 -2.83
C ASP A 82 1.38 -1.27 -2.90
N ILE A 83 2.59 -0.86 -3.33
CA ILE A 83 3.74 -1.77 -3.54
C ILE A 83 4.54 -1.98 -2.26
N ALA A 84 4.77 -0.91 -1.49
CA ALA A 84 5.76 -0.91 -0.41
C ALA A 84 5.21 -0.47 0.95
N GLY A 85 3.99 0.05 1.02
CA GLY A 85 3.31 0.50 2.23
C GLY A 85 3.93 1.74 2.90
N ASP A 86 5.03 2.26 2.36
CA ASP A 86 5.76 3.43 2.88
C ASP A 86 6.48 4.15 1.72
N GLY A 87 7.15 5.29 2.00
CA GLY A 87 7.94 6.07 1.03
C GLY A 87 7.12 6.97 0.11
N THR A 88 5.85 7.16 0.38
CA THR A 88 4.90 7.95 -0.43
C THR A 88 5.32 9.41 -0.55
N THR A 89 5.80 10.01 0.53
CA THR A 89 6.34 11.39 0.55
C THR A 89 7.62 11.50 -0.27
N THR A 90 8.55 10.55 -0.15
CA THR A 90 9.79 10.51 -0.94
C THR A 90 9.49 10.39 -2.44
N ALA A 91 8.54 9.51 -2.82
CA ALA A 91 8.11 9.34 -4.20
C ALA A 91 7.52 10.63 -4.79
N THR A 92 6.67 11.31 -4.03
CA THR A 92 6.06 12.58 -4.45
C THR A 92 7.10 13.69 -4.63
N VAL A 93 8.07 13.79 -3.73
CA VAL A 93 9.18 14.75 -3.81
C VAL A 93 10.06 14.48 -5.04
N LEU A 94 10.39 13.22 -5.31
CA LEU A 94 11.14 12.83 -6.51
C LEU A 94 10.34 13.16 -7.79
N GLY A 95 9.05 12.83 -7.83
CA GLY A 95 8.18 13.12 -8.96
C GLY A 95 8.10 14.61 -9.26
N GLN A 96 7.89 15.44 -8.24
CA GLN A 96 7.92 16.90 -8.36
C GLN A 96 9.24 17.40 -8.94
N ALA A 97 10.36 16.93 -8.41
CA ALA A 97 11.69 17.37 -8.83
C ALA A 97 11.97 17.00 -10.30
N ILE A 98 11.61 15.78 -10.73
CA ILE A 98 11.78 15.34 -12.12
C ILE A 98 10.90 16.17 -13.06
N VAL A 99 9.64 16.43 -12.70
CA VAL A 99 8.73 17.26 -13.48
C VAL A 99 9.26 18.69 -13.60
N GLN A 100 9.66 19.32 -12.49
CA GLN A 100 10.15 20.69 -12.49
C GLN A 100 11.41 20.86 -13.33
N GLU A 101 12.42 20.00 -13.15
CA GLU A 101 13.66 20.07 -13.92
C GLU A 101 13.45 19.66 -15.39
N GLY A 102 12.60 18.66 -15.62
CA GLY A 102 12.29 18.18 -16.97
C GLY A 102 11.55 19.23 -17.81
N LEU A 103 10.51 19.86 -17.28
CA LEU A 103 9.75 20.88 -18.01
C LEU A 103 10.57 22.13 -18.33
N LYS A 104 11.56 22.49 -17.51
CA LYS A 104 12.52 23.56 -17.83
C LYS A 104 13.31 23.24 -19.10
N ASN A 105 13.76 21.98 -19.24
CA ASN A 105 14.51 21.54 -20.42
C ASN A 105 13.61 21.39 -21.66
N VAL A 106 12.36 20.93 -21.48
CA VAL A 106 11.37 20.91 -22.59
C VAL A 106 11.10 22.33 -23.09
N ALA A 107 10.92 23.30 -22.21
CA ALA A 107 10.73 24.71 -22.58
C ALA A 107 11.98 25.30 -23.27
N ALA A 108 13.18 24.80 -22.96
CA ALA A 108 14.43 25.16 -23.63
C ALA A 108 14.62 24.46 -24.99
N GLY A 109 13.67 23.62 -25.43
CA GLY A 109 13.67 22.97 -26.75
C GLY A 109 14.22 21.55 -26.79
N ALA A 110 14.52 20.92 -25.66
CA ALA A 110 14.91 19.52 -25.62
C ALA A 110 13.76 18.59 -26.03
N ASN A 111 14.08 17.50 -26.71
CA ASN A 111 13.09 16.52 -27.16
C ASN A 111 12.52 15.72 -25.96
N PRO A 112 11.21 15.85 -25.65
CA PRO A 112 10.61 15.20 -24.48
C PRO A 112 10.75 13.66 -24.49
N MET A 113 10.68 13.04 -25.67
CA MET A 113 10.81 11.59 -25.81
C MET A 113 12.23 11.09 -25.56
N ALA A 114 13.24 11.89 -25.92
CA ALA A 114 14.65 11.59 -25.63
C ALA A 114 14.94 11.81 -24.13
N LEU A 115 14.43 12.92 -23.55
CA LEU A 115 14.51 13.15 -22.10
C LEU A 115 13.92 11.97 -21.31
N LYS A 116 12.71 11.51 -21.69
CA LYS A 116 12.07 10.34 -21.09
C LYS A 116 12.99 9.12 -21.11
N ARG A 117 13.52 8.75 -22.28
CA ARG A 117 14.44 7.60 -22.39
C ARG A 117 15.68 7.75 -21.51
N GLY A 118 16.25 8.97 -21.44
CA GLY A 118 17.40 9.27 -20.59
C GLY A 118 17.09 9.10 -19.10
N VAL A 119 15.95 9.59 -18.64
CA VAL A 119 15.48 9.45 -17.25
C VAL A 119 15.24 7.97 -16.91
N GLU A 120 14.52 7.22 -17.76
CA GLU A 120 14.19 5.81 -17.53
C GLU A 120 15.46 4.92 -17.49
N LYS A 121 16.38 5.07 -18.45
CA LYS A 121 17.66 4.33 -18.45
C LYS A 121 18.49 4.64 -17.20
N SER A 122 18.52 5.90 -16.79
CA SER A 122 19.25 6.34 -15.60
C SER A 122 18.62 5.79 -14.32
N ALA A 123 17.29 5.79 -14.23
CA ALA A 123 16.56 5.22 -13.10
C ALA A 123 16.82 3.73 -12.93
N ALA A 124 16.83 2.97 -14.02
CA ALA A 124 17.16 1.54 -14.00
C ALA A 124 18.57 1.29 -13.44
N ALA A 125 19.56 2.12 -13.80
CA ALA A 125 20.92 2.01 -13.26
C ALA A 125 20.99 2.34 -11.77
N ILE A 126 20.25 3.35 -11.30
CA ILE A 126 20.16 3.72 -9.88
C ILE A 126 19.49 2.60 -9.08
N VAL A 127 18.38 2.03 -9.57
CA VAL A 127 17.69 0.90 -8.92
C VAL A 127 18.60 -0.31 -8.79
N ALA A 128 19.35 -0.65 -9.87
CA ALA A 128 20.33 -1.73 -9.83
C ALA A 128 21.44 -1.46 -8.79
N ALA A 129 21.93 -0.23 -8.69
CA ALA A 129 22.93 0.15 -7.70
C ALA A 129 22.41 0.11 -6.26
N ILE A 130 21.16 0.51 -6.03
CA ILE A 130 20.48 0.41 -4.72
C ILE A 130 20.37 -1.06 -4.32
N LYS A 131 19.83 -1.93 -5.17
CA LYS A 131 19.72 -3.37 -4.90
C LYS A 131 21.07 -4.02 -4.62
N ALA A 132 22.12 -3.67 -5.39
CA ALA A 132 23.46 -4.23 -5.19
C ALA A 132 24.13 -3.82 -3.86
N ASN A 133 23.68 -2.74 -3.23
CA ASN A 133 24.18 -2.26 -1.94
C ASN A 133 23.26 -2.63 -0.76
N SER A 134 22.27 -3.51 -0.97
CA SER A 134 21.37 -3.95 0.10
C SER A 134 22.09 -4.81 1.13
N THR A 135 21.66 -4.68 2.39
CA THR A 135 22.06 -5.53 3.51
C THR A 135 20.84 -6.32 3.98
N PRO A 136 20.88 -7.67 4.00
CA PRO A 136 19.74 -8.46 4.49
C PRO A 136 19.40 -8.14 5.95
N VAL A 137 18.11 -8.13 6.26
CA VAL A 137 17.62 -7.99 7.64
C VAL A 137 17.47 -9.36 8.27
N THR A 138 18.24 -9.62 9.34
CA THR A 138 18.27 -10.93 10.00
C THR A 138 18.07 -10.86 11.51
N THR A 139 18.19 -9.68 12.11
CA THR A 139 18.13 -9.51 13.57
C THR A 139 16.93 -8.67 13.97
N ARG A 140 16.39 -8.97 15.18
CA ARG A 140 15.34 -8.15 15.80
C ARG A 140 15.71 -6.66 15.86
N GLN A 141 16.96 -6.35 16.19
CA GLN A 141 17.42 -4.97 16.28
C GLN A 141 17.31 -4.23 14.94
N GLN A 142 17.66 -4.89 13.82
CA GLN A 142 17.51 -4.28 12.50
C GLN A 142 16.04 -4.06 12.16
N MET A 143 15.14 -5.00 12.48
CA MET A 143 13.70 -4.85 12.32
C MET A 143 13.17 -3.67 13.14
N ALA A 144 13.57 -3.56 14.41
CA ALA A 144 13.20 -2.48 15.30
C ALA A 144 13.68 -1.11 14.78
N GLN A 145 14.91 -1.03 14.21
CA GLN A 145 15.42 0.20 13.59
C GLN A 145 14.58 0.64 12.41
N VAL A 146 14.24 -0.27 11.50
CA VAL A 146 13.36 0.03 10.35
C VAL A 146 12.00 0.53 10.84
N ALA A 147 11.39 -0.21 11.76
CA ALA A 147 10.08 0.13 12.32
C ALA A 147 10.10 1.50 13.02
N SER A 148 11.15 1.81 13.79
CA SER A 148 11.30 3.11 14.44
C SER A 148 11.36 4.26 13.44
N ILE A 149 12.15 4.11 12.37
CA ILE A 149 12.29 5.15 11.33
C ILE A 149 10.96 5.39 10.63
N SER A 150 10.27 4.34 10.21
CA SER A 150 8.97 4.44 9.54
C SER A 150 7.89 4.99 10.48
N ALA A 151 7.97 4.68 11.79
CA ALA A 151 7.10 5.26 12.82
C ALA A 151 7.51 6.68 13.24
N ASN A 152 8.17 7.44 12.40
CA ASN A 152 8.60 8.82 12.67
C ASN A 152 9.58 8.94 13.86
N ASN A 153 10.56 8.04 13.94
CA ASN A 153 11.55 7.89 15.01
C ASN A 153 10.97 7.54 16.40
N ASP A 154 9.88 6.82 16.45
CA ASP A 154 9.29 6.31 17.68
C ASP A 154 9.96 4.97 18.08
N PRO A 155 10.80 4.93 19.13
CA PRO A 155 11.50 3.71 19.52
C PRO A 155 10.55 2.69 20.18
N GLU A 156 9.45 3.13 20.80
CA GLU A 156 8.50 2.22 21.45
C GLU A 156 7.77 1.38 20.40
N ILE A 157 7.31 2.03 19.32
CA ILE A 157 6.71 1.33 18.17
C ILE A 157 7.76 0.43 17.52
N GLY A 158 9.00 0.91 17.36
CA GLY A 158 10.09 0.15 16.77
C GLY A 158 10.37 -1.16 17.51
N ASP A 159 10.56 -1.09 18.81
CA ASP A 159 10.83 -2.26 19.65
C ASP A 159 9.67 -3.25 19.65
N LEU A 160 8.43 -2.74 19.73
CA LEU A 160 7.20 -3.52 19.65
C LEU A 160 7.13 -4.33 18.35
N ILE A 161 7.28 -3.67 17.20
CA ILE A 161 7.20 -4.32 15.90
C ILE A 161 8.37 -5.27 15.68
N GLY A 162 9.59 -4.93 16.12
CA GLY A 162 10.74 -5.81 16.08
C GLY A 162 10.52 -7.11 16.84
N GLU A 163 9.88 -7.05 18.02
CA GLU A 163 9.53 -8.23 18.81
C GLU A 163 8.44 -9.07 18.12
N VAL A 164 7.41 -8.39 17.60
CA VAL A 164 6.30 -9.06 16.91
C VAL A 164 6.80 -9.79 15.67
N MET A 165 7.61 -9.14 14.84
CA MET A 165 8.19 -9.73 13.62
C MET A 165 9.11 -10.93 13.93
N GLU A 166 9.88 -10.86 15.02
CA GLU A 166 10.71 -11.99 15.45
C GLU A 166 9.86 -13.21 15.84
N LYS A 167 8.74 -12.99 16.55
CA LYS A 167 7.85 -14.07 17.01
C LYS A 167 7.03 -14.69 15.89
N VAL A 168 6.47 -13.87 14.97
CA VAL A 168 5.63 -14.41 13.88
C VAL A 168 6.46 -14.91 12.70
N GLY A 169 7.72 -14.50 12.59
CA GLY A 169 8.61 -14.89 11.49
C GLY A 169 8.31 -14.15 10.18
N LYS A 170 9.03 -14.53 9.11
CA LYS A 170 8.96 -13.86 7.81
C LYS A 170 7.59 -13.97 7.13
N ASP A 171 6.95 -15.13 7.27
CA ASP A 171 5.66 -15.45 6.65
C ASP A 171 4.48 -15.18 7.58
N GLY A 172 4.76 -14.69 8.81
CA GLY A 172 3.75 -14.37 9.80
C GLY A 172 2.98 -13.11 9.46
N VAL A 173 1.73 -13.05 9.89
CA VAL A 173 0.82 -11.93 9.63
C VAL A 173 0.72 -11.03 10.85
N ILE A 174 0.81 -9.72 10.61
CA ILE A 174 0.57 -8.70 11.64
C ILE A 174 -0.62 -7.87 11.17
N THR A 175 -1.65 -7.82 12.00
CA THR A 175 -2.80 -6.93 11.81
C THR A 175 -2.81 -5.86 12.90
N VAL A 176 -3.31 -4.67 12.55
CA VAL A 176 -3.41 -3.54 13.47
C VAL A 176 -4.88 -3.24 13.72
N GLU A 177 -5.27 -3.21 14.99
CA GLU A 177 -6.64 -2.94 15.43
C GLU A 177 -6.67 -1.76 16.41
N GLU A 178 -7.84 -1.14 16.55
CA GLU A 178 -8.07 -0.12 17.56
C GLU A 178 -8.40 -0.77 18.90
N SER A 179 -7.73 -0.33 19.96
CA SER A 179 -8.04 -0.72 21.33
C SER A 179 -9.02 0.28 21.96
N LYS A 180 -9.86 -0.22 22.85
CA LYS A 180 -10.67 0.66 23.72
C LYS A 180 -9.87 1.20 24.92
N GLY A 181 -8.66 0.66 25.14
CA GLY A 181 -7.74 1.08 26.20
C GLY A 181 -6.79 2.18 25.73
N ILE A 182 -5.98 2.68 26.66
CA ILE A 182 -4.96 3.70 26.38
C ILE A 182 -3.63 3.06 25.95
N GLN A 183 -3.36 1.84 26.39
CA GLN A 183 -2.11 1.13 26.12
C GLN A 183 -2.20 0.32 24.82
N THR A 184 -1.07 0.22 24.13
CA THR A 184 -0.94 -0.67 22.98
C THR A 184 -0.56 -2.08 23.47
N GLU A 185 -1.30 -3.09 23.01
CA GLU A 185 -1.13 -4.50 23.39
C GLU A 185 -0.97 -5.37 22.16
N VAL A 186 -0.29 -6.50 22.31
CA VAL A 186 -0.13 -7.50 21.24
C VAL A 186 -0.74 -8.82 21.67
N GLU A 187 -1.64 -9.32 20.84
CA GLU A 187 -2.25 -10.62 20.98
C GLU A 187 -1.80 -11.54 19.85
N TYR A 188 -1.46 -12.79 20.18
CA TYR A 188 -1.09 -13.79 19.19
C TYR A 188 -2.23 -14.80 19.07
N VAL A 189 -2.79 -14.91 17.85
CA VAL A 189 -3.95 -15.76 17.59
C VAL A 189 -3.67 -16.70 16.41
N GLU A 190 -4.41 -17.80 16.34
CA GLU A 190 -4.40 -18.67 15.17
C GLU A 190 -5.07 -17.96 14.00
N GLY A 191 -4.52 -18.10 12.79
CA GLY A 191 -5.06 -17.45 11.61
C GLY A 191 -4.26 -17.80 10.36
N MET A 192 -4.70 -17.28 9.23
CA MET A 192 -4.07 -17.55 7.94
C MET A 192 -4.15 -16.35 7.01
N ASN A 193 -3.09 -16.14 6.23
CA ASN A 193 -3.08 -15.22 5.10
C ASN A 193 -2.89 -15.98 3.78
N PHE A 194 -3.55 -15.51 2.72
CA PHE A 194 -3.34 -16.01 1.37
C PHE A 194 -3.43 -14.89 0.32
N ASP A 195 -2.67 -15.07 -0.76
CA ASP A 195 -2.43 -14.07 -1.81
C ASP A 195 -3.60 -13.97 -2.79
N ARG A 196 -4.76 -13.55 -2.31
CA ARG A 196 -5.94 -13.21 -3.12
C ARG A 196 -6.73 -12.13 -2.42
N GLY A 197 -6.97 -11.03 -3.11
CA GLY A 197 -7.76 -9.91 -2.62
C GLY A 197 -9.21 -9.95 -3.09
N TYR A 198 -9.95 -8.88 -2.79
CA TYR A 198 -11.34 -8.76 -3.19
C TYR A 198 -11.52 -8.73 -4.71
N ILE A 199 -12.59 -9.37 -5.20
CA ILE A 199 -12.93 -9.40 -6.62
C ILE A 199 -13.43 -8.04 -7.11
N SER A 200 -14.03 -7.23 -6.24
CA SER A 200 -14.59 -5.93 -6.60
C SER A 200 -14.31 -4.86 -5.55
N PRO A 201 -13.90 -3.64 -5.96
CA PRO A 201 -13.72 -2.50 -5.05
C PRO A 201 -15.00 -2.09 -4.29
N TYR A 202 -16.18 -2.48 -4.76
CA TYR A 202 -17.45 -2.19 -4.08
C TYR A 202 -17.60 -2.93 -2.74
N PHE A 203 -16.74 -3.89 -2.44
CA PHE A 203 -16.71 -4.57 -1.14
C PHE A 203 -15.94 -3.80 -0.07
N VAL A 204 -15.15 -2.79 -0.45
CA VAL A 204 -14.31 -2.01 0.46
C VAL A 204 -15.15 -1.33 1.55
N THR A 205 -14.73 -1.47 2.81
CA THR A 205 -15.34 -0.82 3.98
C THR A 205 -14.50 0.33 4.50
N ASN A 206 -13.18 0.27 4.29
CA ASN A 206 -12.23 1.32 4.61
C ASN A 206 -11.62 1.91 3.33
N PRO A 207 -12.15 3.03 2.80
CA PRO A 207 -11.64 3.63 1.57
C PRO A 207 -10.22 4.20 1.69
N GLU A 208 -9.79 4.58 2.90
CA GLU A 208 -8.46 5.15 3.12
C GLU A 208 -7.37 4.12 2.82
N ARG A 209 -7.58 2.87 3.28
CA ARG A 209 -6.67 1.74 3.08
C ARG A 209 -7.07 0.82 1.93
N MET A 210 -8.20 1.05 1.29
CA MET A 210 -8.76 0.15 0.27
C MET A 210 -8.93 -1.28 0.79
N GLU A 211 -9.43 -1.43 2.01
CA GLU A 211 -9.64 -2.71 2.69
C GLU A 211 -11.11 -3.00 2.92
N CYS A 212 -11.47 -4.28 2.82
CA CYS A 212 -12.74 -4.81 3.29
C CYS A 212 -12.51 -5.49 4.63
N ILE A 213 -13.06 -4.93 5.69
CA ILE A 213 -12.99 -5.45 7.04
C ILE A 213 -14.36 -6.03 7.39
N ILE A 214 -14.40 -7.30 7.80
CA ILE A 214 -15.62 -7.96 8.28
C ILE A 214 -15.37 -8.44 9.70
N GLU A 215 -16.08 -7.84 10.63
CA GLU A 215 -16.03 -8.11 12.08
C GLU A 215 -17.27 -8.89 12.53
N ASP A 216 -17.41 -9.13 13.82
CA ASP A 216 -18.56 -9.81 14.45
C ASP A 216 -18.79 -11.22 13.94
N GLU A 217 -17.75 -12.05 14.04
CA GLU A 217 -17.78 -13.48 13.73
C GLU A 217 -18.37 -13.83 12.35
N PRO A 218 -17.74 -13.34 11.25
CA PRO A 218 -18.21 -13.61 9.91
C PRO A 218 -18.25 -15.09 9.59
N TYR A 219 -19.24 -15.49 8.79
CA TYR A 219 -19.28 -16.77 8.12
C TYR A 219 -18.33 -16.79 6.92
N ILE A 220 -17.81 -17.96 6.57
CA ILE A 220 -16.90 -18.16 5.44
C ILE A 220 -17.45 -19.30 4.58
N LEU A 221 -17.86 -18.97 3.37
CA LEU A 221 -18.19 -19.96 2.34
C LEU A 221 -16.92 -20.29 1.57
N ILE A 222 -16.60 -21.58 1.50
CA ILE A 222 -15.40 -22.10 0.83
C ILE A 222 -15.83 -23.03 -0.30
N THR A 223 -15.57 -22.64 -1.56
CA THR A 223 -15.96 -23.46 -2.72
C THR A 223 -14.91 -23.40 -3.84
N ASP A 224 -14.77 -24.48 -4.58
CA ASP A 224 -13.95 -24.55 -5.78
C ASP A 224 -14.70 -24.12 -7.06
N LYS A 225 -15.97 -23.73 -6.91
CA LYS A 225 -16.82 -23.34 -8.02
C LYS A 225 -16.74 -21.86 -8.36
N LYS A 226 -17.04 -21.57 -9.62
CA LYS A 226 -17.36 -20.22 -10.08
C LYS A 226 -18.83 -19.90 -9.74
N ILE A 227 -19.08 -18.69 -9.25
CA ILE A 227 -20.41 -18.19 -8.90
C ILE A 227 -20.77 -17.07 -9.89
N SER A 228 -21.68 -17.33 -10.83
CA SER A 228 -22.13 -16.38 -11.84
C SER A 228 -23.60 -16.01 -11.73
N ALA A 229 -24.44 -16.98 -11.30
CA ALA A 229 -25.87 -16.79 -11.12
C ALA A 229 -26.21 -16.54 -9.64
N VAL A 230 -27.13 -15.62 -9.39
CA VAL A 230 -27.62 -15.33 -8.03
C VAL A 230 -28.30 -16.55 -7.41
N SER A 231 -29.00 -17.37 -8.22
CA SER A 231 -29.66 -18.60 -7.78
C SER A 231 -28.75 -19.55 -7.01
N ASP A 232 -27.43 -19.53 -7.29
CA ASP A 232 -26.48 -20.45 -6.69
C ASP A 232 -26.20 -20.11 -5.21
N ILE A 233 -26.29 -18.83 -4.84
CA ILE A 233 -25.93 -18.35 -3.50
C ILE A 233 -27.15 -17.80 -2.72
N LEU A 234 -28.24 -17.46 -3.39
CA LEU A 234 -29.43 -16.84 -2.79
C LEU A 234 -30.01 -17.66 -1.61
N PRO A 235 -30.17 -18.98 -1.72
CA PRO A 235 -30.70 -19.77 -0.59
C PRO A 235 -29.81 -19.70 0.66
N LEU A 236 -28.51 -19.59 0.49
CA LEU A 236 -27.57 -19.43 1.61
C LEU A 236 -27.72 -18.04 2.25
N LEU A 237 -27.77 -16.99 1.43
CA LEU A 237 -27.93 -15.61 1.93
C LEU A 237 -29.24 -15.44 2.72
N GLU A 238 -30.33 -16.02 2.24
CA GLU A 238 -31.63 -16.00 2.93
C GLU A 238 -31.57 -16.71 4.29
N ARG A 239 -30.94 -17.90 4.36
CA ARG A 239 -30.74 -18.63 5.61
C ARG A 239 -29.91 -17.86 6.62
N MET A 240 -28.85 -17.20 6.16
CA MET A 240 -28.00 -16.37 7.01
C MET A 240 -28.74 -15.16 7.59
N LEU A 241 -29.50 -14.46 6.74
CA LEU A 241 -30.31 -13.32 7.17
C LEU A 241 -31.42 -13.71 8.16
N GLN A 242 -32.08 -14.87 7.92
CA GLN A 242 -33.04 -15.43 8.86
C GLN A 242 -32.39 -15.80 10.21
N GLY A 243 -31.13 -16.25 10.18
CA GLY A 243 -30.30 -16.51 11.36
C GLY A 243 -29.78 -15.26 12.06
N GLY A 244 -30.09 -14.06 11.55
CA GLY A 244 -29.68 -12.77 12.12
C GLY A 244 -28.25 -12.34 11.80
N SER A 245 -27.52 -13.06 10.96
CA SER A 245 -26.17 -12.69 10.54
C SER A 245 -26.17 -12.11 9.12
N LYS A 246 -25.36 -11.05 8.93
CA LYS A 246 -25.16 -10.41 7.62
C LYS A 246 -23.72 -10.43 7.13
N ASN A 247 -22.80 -11.01 7.92
CA ASN A 247 -21.36 -10.98 7.71
C ASN A 247 -20.90 -12.25 6.99
N LEU A 248 -20.39 -12.14 5.76
CA LEU A 248 -19.97 -13.28 4.93
C LEU A 248 -18.71 -12.98 4.12
N LEU A 249 -17.73 -13.88 4.19
CA LEU A 249 -16.68 -14.01 3.20
C LEU A 249 -17.03 -15.15 2.24
N VAL A 250 -16.91 -14.91 0.94
CA VAL A 250 -17.07 -15.93 -0.10
C VAL A 250 -15.71 -16.18 -0.75
N ILE A 251 -15.19 -17.40 -0.57
CA ILE A 251 -13.96 -17.87 -1.24
C ILE A 251 -14.39 -18.82 -2.35
N CYS A 252 -14.20 -18.43 -3.60
CA CYS A 252 -14.67 -19.18 -4.77
C CYS A 252 -13.65 -19.15 -5.91
N GLU A 253 -13.81 -19.98 -6.94
CA GLU A 253 -12.94 -19.92 -8.11
C GLU A 253 -12.95 -18.53 -8.76
N ASP A 254 -14.15 -18.02 -9.01
CA ASP A 254 -14.42 -16.66 -9.47
C ASP A 254 -15.85 -16.26 -9.13
N CYS A 255 -16.12 -14.95 -9.07
CA CYS A 255 -17.47 -14.42 -8.91
C CYS A 255 -17.67 -13.31 -9.93
N ASP A 256 -18.63 -13.49 -10.84
CA ASP A 256 -18.90 -12.52 -11.90
C ASP A 256 -20.40 -12.36 -12.20
N GLY A 257 -20.72 -11.64 -13.28
CA GLY A 257 -22.05 -11.49 -13.81
C GLY A 257 -23.08 -10.97 -12.80
N GLU A 258 -24.24 -11.62 -12.79
CA GLU A 258 -25.39 -11.24 -11.96
C GLU A 258 -25.11 -11.44 -10.47
N ALA A 259 -24.38 -12.50 -10.11
CA ALA A 259 -24.02 -12.78 -8.72
C ALA A 259 -23.18 -11.63 -8.13
N LEU A 260 -22.09 -11.23 -8.80
CA LEU A 260 -21.23 -10.15 -8.32
C LEU A 260 -22.00 -8.83 -8.19
N ALA A 261 -22.81 -8.48 -9.19
CA ALA A 261 -23.62 -7.25 -9.17
C ALA A 261 -24.59 -7.25 -7.98
N THR A 262 -25.25 -8.36 -7.72
CA THR A 262 -26.20 -8.51 -6.60
C THR A 262 -25.50 -8.39 -5.25
N LEU A 263 -24.36 -9.07 -5.08
CA LEU A 263 -23.58 -8.98 -3.85
C LEU A 263 -23.10 -7.54 -3.58
N ALA A 264 -22.58 -6.86 -4.61
CA ALA A 264 -22.13 -5.47 -4.52
C ALA A 264 -23.28 -4.51 -4.16
N VAL A 265 -24.44 -4.65 -4.80
CA VAL A 265 -25.62 -3.81 -4.49
C VAL A 265 -26.11 -4.02 -3.05
N ASN A 266 -26.17 -5.26 -2.57
CA ASN A 266 -26.60 -5.55 -1.20
C ASN A 266 -25.56 -5.05 -0.16
N LYS A 267 -24.27 -5.11 -0.48
CA LYS A 267 -23.21 -4.48 0.33
C LYS A 267 -23.40 -2.98 0.42
N LEU A 268 -23.58 -2.29 -0.71
CA LEU A 268 -23.77 -0.83 -0.75
C LEU A 268 -25.04 -0.38 -0.01
N ARG A 269 -26.11 -1.20 -0.04
CA ARG A 269 -27.35 -0.96 0.71
C ARG A 269 -27.23 -1.26 2.20
N GLY A 270 -26.12 -1.86 2.66
CA GLY A 270 -25.92 -2.27 4.05
C GLY A 270 -26.78 -3.45 4.49
N THR A 271 -27.48 -4.13 3.57
CA THR A 271 -28.28 -5.33 3.84
C THR A 271 -27.37 -6.51 4.19
N LEU A 272 -26.25 -6.64 3.49
CA LEU A 272 -25.21 -7.64 3.72
C LEU A 272 -23.86 -6.95 3.90
N ASN A 273 -23.04 -7.47 4.79
CA ASN A 273 -21.64 -7.15 4.91
C ASN A 273 -20.82 -8.29 4.33
N ILE A 274 -20.59 -8.23 3.03
CA ILE A 274 -20.05 -9.35 2.25
C ILE A 274 -18.78 -8.93 1.49
N CYS A 275 -17.86 -9.87 1.33
CA CYS A 275 -16.72 -9.79 0.43
C CYS A 275 -16.60 -11.10 -0.34
N ALA A 276 -16.27 -11.03 -1.62
CA ALA A 276 -15.94 -12.18 -2.44
C ALA A 276 -14.47 -12.10 -2.88
N VAL A 277 -13.75 -13.22 -2.72
CA VAL A 277 -12.32 -13.36 -3.05
C VAL A 277 -12.11 -14.61 -3.90
N LYS A 278 -11.06 -14.59 -4.72
CA LYS A 278 -10.69 -15.79 -5.50
C LYS A 278 -9.96 -16.80 -4.62
N ALA A 279 -10.26 -18.07 -4.84
CA ALA A 279 -9.56 -19.16 -4.19
C ALA A 279 -8.06 -19.18 -4.54
N PRO A 280 -7.15 -19.38 -3.57
CA PRO A 280 -5.72 -19.42 -3.84
C PRO A 280 -5.31 -20.70 -4.59
N GLY A 281 -4.38 -20.57 -5.53
CA GLY A 281 -3.86 -21.67 -6.35
C GLY A 281 -4.74 -22.02 -7.56
N PHE A 282 -4.33 -23.07 -8.28
CA PHE A 282 -4.98 -23.58 -9.49
C PHE A 282 -5.01 -25.12 -9.46
N GLY A 283 -6.04 -25.72 -10.08
CA GLY A 283 -6.17 -27.19 -10.17
C GLY A 283 -6.19 -27.87 -8.79
N ASP A 284 -5.44 -28.96 -8.64
CA ASP A 284 -5.40 -29.73 -7.38
C ASP A 284 -4.84 -28.91 -6.20
N ARG A 285 -3.91 -28.00 -6.45
CA ARG A 285 -3.40 -27.10 -5.42
C ARG A 285 -4.48 -26.16 -4.86
N ARG A 286 -5.45 -25.75 -5.69
CA ARG A 286 -6.58 -24.96 -5.20
C ARG A 286 -7.39 -25.77 -4.18
N LYS A 287 -7.66 -27.04 -4.46
CA LYS A 287 -8.38 -27.93 -3.55
C LYS A 287 -7.65 -28.09 -2.21
N ASP A 288 -6.35 -28.25 -2.29
CA ASP A 288 -5.49 -28.35 -1.12
C ASP A 288 -5.52 -27.09 -0.26
N ASN A 289 -5.35 -25.92 -0.88
CA ASN A 289 -5.41 -24.65 -0.17
C ASN A 289 -6.80 -24.38 0.43
N LEU A 290 -7.87 -24.71 -0.29
CA LEU A 290 -9.24 -24.62 0.25
C LEU A 290 -9.44 -25.54 1.44
N GLY A 291 -8.86 -26.75 1.41
CA GLY A 291 -8.87 -27.67 2.54
C GLY A 291 -8.11 -27.15 3.77
N ASP A 292 -7.01 -26.43 3.56
CA ASP A 292 -6.25 -25.79 4.63
C ASP A 292 -7.03 -24.63 5.27
N ILE A 293 -7.67 -23.80 4.43
CA ILE A 293 -8.56 -22.72 4.91
C ILE A 293 -9.75 -23.30 5.69
N ALA A 294 -10.35 -24.39 5.18
CA ALA A 294 -11.47 -25.05 5.84
C ALA A 294 -11.08 -25.56 7.23
N ALA A 295 -9.91 -26.18 7.38
CA ALA A 295 -9.40 -26.65 8.67
C ALA A 295 -9.20 -25.51 9.67
N ILE A 296 -8.66 -24.36 9.23
CA ILE A 296 -8.46 -23.19 10.09
C ILE A 296 -9.77 -22.55 10.51
N CYS A 297 -10.76 -22.51 9.59
CA CYS A 297 -12.04 -21.84 9.84
C CYS A 297 -13.09 -22.74 10.49
N GLY A 298 -12.84 -24.05 10.59
CA GLY A 298 -13.82 -25.04 11.06
C GLY A 298 -15.00 -25.21 10.11
N GLY A 299 -14.79 -25.00 8.81
CA GLY A 299 -15.81 -25.13 7.76
C GLY A 299 -15.55 -26.34 6.85
N GLN A 300 -16.36 -26.45 5.81
CA GLN A 300 -16.22 -27.51 4.81
C GLN A 300 -16.07 -26.91 3.41
N VAL A 301 -15.25 -27.56 2.58
CA VAL A 301 -15.14 -27.20 1.17
C VAL A 301 -16.39 -27.70 0.44
N ILE A 302 -17.06 -26.81 -0.27
CA ILE A 302 -18.22 -27.13 -1.09
C ILE A 302 -17.77 -27.37 -2.52
N SER A 303 -17.81 -28.64 -2.94
CA SER A 303 -17.39 -29.07 -4.28
C SER A 303 -18.34 -30.15 -4.83
N GLU A 304 -18.60 -30.09 -6.14
CA GLU A 304 -19.39 -31.12 -6.82
C GLU A 304 -18.69 -32.47 -6.85
N GLU A 305 -17.35 -32.47 -6.83
CA GLU A 305 -16.61 -33.74 -6.81
C GLU A 305 -16.88 -34.58 -5.56
N ILE A 306 -17.18 -33.89 -4.44
CA ILE A 306 -17.61 -34.55 -3.19
C ILE A 306 -19.13 -34.62 -3.04
N GLY A 307 -19.88 -34.35 -4.13
CA GLY A 307 -21.34 -34.46 -4.17
C GLY A 307 -22.11 -33.30 -3.51
N ARG A 308 -21.44 -32.17 -3.19
CA ARG A 308 -22.06 -31.00 -2.55
C ARG A 308 -22.32 -29.88 -3.53
N LYS A 309 -23.57 -29.41 -3.59
CA LYS A 309 -23.97 -28.27 -4.42
C LYS A 309 -24.14 -27.01 -3.58
N LEU A 310 -23.90 -25.85 -4.20
CA LEU A 310 -24.01 -24.52 -3.53
C LEU A 310 -25.42 -24.23 -3.01
N ASP A 311 -26.47 -24.67 -3.71
CA ASP A 311 -27.87 -24.49 -3.33
C ASP A 311 -28.27 -25.29 -2.05
N SER A 312 -27.52 -26.37 -1.74
CA SER A 312 -27.76 -27.23 -0.60
C SER A 312 -26.97 -26.87 0.67
N VAL A 313 -26.08 -25.88 0.61
CA VAL A 313 -25.20 -25.47 1.72
C VAL A 313 -26.00 -25.04 2.95
N GLN A 314 -25.65 -25.59 4.10
CA GLN A 314 -26.25 -25.24 5.40
C GLN A 314 -25.32 -24.29 6.16
N ILE A 315 -25.84 -23.55 7.14
CA ILE A 315 -25.04 -22.64 7.99
C ILE A 315 -23.93 -23.40 8.72
N GLY A 316 -24.16 -24.65 9.10
CA GLY A 316 -23.19 -25.52 9.76
C GLY A 316 -22.03 -25.99 8.86
N ASP A 317 -22.14 -25.84 7.54
CA ASP A 317 -21.05 -26.15 6.60
C ASP A 317 -20.07 -24.99 6.44
N LEU A 318 -20.47 -23.78 6.87
CA LEU A 318 -19.67 -22.56 6.76
C LEU A 318 -18.58 -22.54 7.83
N GLY A 319 -17.40 -22.10 7.42
CA GLY A 319 -16.35 -21.71 8.36
C GLY A 319 -16.69 -20.42 9.10
N ARG A 320 -15.96 -20.15 10.17
CA ARG A 320 -16.08 -18.93 10.98
C ARG A 320 -14.70 -18.40 11.37
N ALA A 321 -14.63 -17.11 11.60
CA ALA A 321 -13.47 -16.44 12.18
C ALA A 321 -13.93 -15.28 13.08
N ARG A 322 -13.06 -14.76 13.94
CA ARG A 322 -13.37 -13.55 14.71
C ARG A 322 -13.46 -12.31 13.79
N ARG A 323 -12.51 -12.21 12.86
CA ARG A 323 -12.38 -11.07 11.94
C ARG A 323 -11.75 -11.49 10.63
N ILE A 324 -12.08 -10.79 9.56
CA ILE A 324 -11.48 -10.96 8.24
C ILE A 324 -11.07 -9.59 7.70
N VAL A 325 -9.85 -9.51 7.15
CA VAL A 325 -9.33 -8.33 6.49
C VAL A 325 -8.95 -8.71 5.07
N VAL A 326 -9.51 -8.02 4.08
CA VAL A 326 -9.24 -8.27 2.67
C VAL A 326 -8.78 -6.97 2.02
N ASN A 327 -7.58 -6.96 1.47
CA ASN A 327 -7.11 -5.87 0.63
C ASN A 327 -7.20 -6.26 -0.86
N LYS A 328 -6.55 -5.50 -1.73
CA LYS A 328 -6.57 -5.75 -3.18
C LYS A 328 -5.84 -7.04 -3.58
N GLU A 329 -4.89 -7.51 -2.78
CA GLU A 329 -3.96 -8.59 -3.13
C GLU A 329 -4.03 -9.78 -2.17
N GLU A 330 -4.42 -9.56 -0.92
CA GLU A 330 -4.37 -10.54 0.16
C GLU A 330 -5.67 -10.62 0.94
N THR A 331 -5.90 -11.79 1.54
CA THR A 331 -6.97 -12.04 2.51
C THR A 331 -6.37 -12.61 3.78
N THR A 332 -6.62 -11.95 4.91
CA THR A 332 -6.21 -12.38 6.25
C THR A 332 -7.42 -12.84 7.05
N ILE A 333 -7.40 -14.06 7.52
CA ILE A 333 -8.36 -14.66 8.45
C ILE A 333 -7.74 -14.62 9.84
N VAL A 334 -8.36 -13.90 10.75
CA VAL A 334 -7.89 -13.70 12.12
C VAL A 334 -8.75 -14.54 13.07
N GLU A 335 -8.11 -15.41 13.85
CA GLU A 335 -8.76 -16.29 14.83
C GLU A 335 -9.88 -17.12 14.21
N GLY A 336 -9.50 -18.06 13.31
CA GLY A 336 -10.39 -19.05 12.75
C GLY A 336 -10.96 -19.96 13.85
N ARG A 337 -12.15 -20.51 13.62
CA ARG A 337 -12.87 -21.37 14.58
C ARG A 337 -12.65 -22.86 14.34
N GLY A 338 -11.58 -23.23 13.60
CA GLY A 338 -11.18 -24.62 13.43
C GLY A 338 -10.70 -25.25 14.75
N THR A 339 -10.81 -26.57 14.86
CA THR A 339 -10.30 -27.27 16.04
C THR A 339 -8.79 -27.46 15.95
N SER A 340 -8.08 -27.33 17.08
CA SER A 340 -6.63 -27.59 17.13
C SER A 340 -6.27 -28.99 16.62
N GLU A 341 -7.14 -29.98 16.80
CA GLU A 341 -6.91 -31.35 16.32
C GLU A 341 -6.91 -31.43 14.81
N GLU A 342 -7.85 -30.77 14.12
CA GLU A 342 -7.93 -30.72 12.66
C GLU A 342 -6.75 -29.94 12.06
N ILE A 343 -6.40 -28.80 12.64
CA ILE A 343 -5.24 -27.99 12.22
C ILE A 343 -3.95 -28.80 12.37
N GLN A 344 -3.71 -29.43 13.51
CA GLN A 344 -2.53 -30.26 13.75
C GLN A 344 -2.52 -31.51 12.86
N GLY A 345 -3.69 -32.10 12.59
CA GLY A 345 -3.83 -33.20 11.63
C GLY A 345 -3.39 -32.79 10.23
N ARG A 346 -3.83 -31.62 9.77
CA ARG A 346 -3.48 -31.07 8.47
C ARG A 346 -1.99 -30.70 8.36
N LEU A 347 -1.43 -30.06 9.38
CA LEU A 347 0.00 -29.76 9.47
C LEU A 347 0.88 -31.01 9.39
N ARG A 348 0.47 -32.11 10.06
CA ARG A 348 1.19 -33.38 9.97
C ARG A 348 1.12 -33.98 8.56
N ALA A 349 -0.04 -33.93 7.90
CA ALA A 349 -0.19 -34.41 6.54
C ALA A 349 0.70 -33.63 5.55
N ILE A 350 0.78 -32.30 5.68
CA ILE A 350 1.67 -31.48 4.84
C ILE A 350 3.14 -31.82 5.10
N LYS A 351 3.56 -32.00 6.36
CA LYS A 351 4.94 -32.40 6.71
C LYS A 351 5.33 -33.73 6.08
N VAL A 352 4.45 -34.73 6.14
CA VAL A 352 4.68 -36.02 5.49
C VAL A 352 4.84 -35.84 3.98
N ALA A 353 3.98 -35.03 3.34
CA ALA A 353 4.07 -34.75 1.91
C ALA A 353 5.38 -34.02 1.52
N VAL A 354 5.90 -33.13 2.40
CA VAL A 354 7.23 -32.48 2.21
C VAL A 354 8.36 -33.50 2.23
N ASP A 355 8.29 -34.50 3.12
CA ASP A 355 9.32 -35.53 3.26
C ASP A 355 9.25 -36.58 2.14
N GLU A 356 8.07 -36.87 1.60
CA GLU A 356 7.87 -37.88 0.55
C GLU A 356 8.12 -37.34 -0.85
N THR A 357 8.01 -36.03 -1.08
CA THR A 357 8.18 -35.47 -2.43
C THR A 357 9.64 -35.45 -2.87
N THR A 358 9.87 -35.88 -4.13
CA THR A 358 11.20 -35.84 -4.78
C THR A 358 11.41 -34.60 -5.64
N SER A 359 10.38 -33.79 -5.85
CA SER A 359 10.42 -32.56 -6.63
C SER A 359 10.79 -31.38 -5.74
N GLU A 360 11.92 -30.76 -5.97
CA GLU A 360 12.36 -29.58 -5.22
C GLU A 360 11.35 -28.43 -5.29
N TRP A 361 10.72 -28.25 -6.44
CA TRP A 361 9.70 -27.23 -6.61
C TRP A 361 8.40 -27.52 -5.83
N ASP A 362 7.92 -28.79 -5.82
CA ASP A 362 6.77 -29.18 -5.02
C ASP A 362 7.09 -29.09 -3.53
N LYS A 363 8.31 -29.44 -3.15
CA LYS A 363 8.80 -29.31 -1.77
C LYS A 363 8.78 -27.86 -1.30
N GLU A 364 9.26 -26.93 -2.12
CA GLU A 364 9.20 -25.49 -1.82
C GLU A 364 7.75 -25.03 -1.62
N LYS A 365 6.81 -25.44 -2.49
CA LYS A 365 5.40 -25.06 -2.40
C LYS A 365 4.69 -25.70 -1.20
N LEU A 366 5.03 -26.92 -0.83
CA LEU A 366 4.54 -27.55 0.39
C LEU A 366 5.08 -26.90 1.66
N GLN A 367 6.34 -26.45 1.64
CA GLN A 367 6.95 -25.70 2.75
C GLN A 367 6.31 -24.31 2.92
N GLU A 368 6.04 -23.61 1.81
CA GLU A 368 5.30 -22.33 1.83
C GLU A 368 3.90 -22.54 2.45
N ARG A 369 3.20 -23.56 2.05
CA ARG A 369 1.86 -23.91 2.57
C ARG A 369 1.92 -24.27 4.05
N LEU A 370 2.94 -25.04 4.48
CA LEU A 370 3.19 -25.35 5.88
C LEU A 370 3.42 -24.08 6.71
N GLY A 371 4.24 -23.14 6.21
CA GLY A 371 4.51 -21.86 6.85
C GLY A 371 3.22 -21.04 7.04
N LYS A 372 2.39 -20.95 5.99
CA LYS A 372 1.11 -20.22 6.05
C LYS A 372 0.12 -20.81 7.06
N MET A 373 0.08 -22.13 7.22
CA MET A 373 -0.79 -22.79 8.20
C MET A 373 -0.24 -22.79 9.63
N ALA A 374 1.09 -22.89 9.78
CA ALA A 374 1.75 -22.88 11.08
C ALA A 374 1.95 -21.47 11.65
N GLY A 375 1.75 -20.43 10.83
CA GLY A 375 1.94 -19.04 11.19
C GLY A 375 0.89 -18.57 12.20
N SER A 376 1.35 -17.85 13.24
CA SER A 376 0.46 -17.10 14.11
C SER A 376 0.17 -15.74 13.49
N VAL A 377 -1.04 -15.23 13.70
CA VAL A 377 -1.39 -13.84 13.39
C VAL A 377 -1.16 -13.02 14.66
N ALA A 378 -0.29 -12.02 14.58
CA ALA A 378 -0.16 -11.04 15.64
C ALA A 378 -1.15 -9.91 15.43
N VAL A 379 -1.97 -9.62 16.42
CA VAL A 379 -2.93 -8.52 16.45
C VAL A 379 -2.38 -7.43 17.34
N VAL A 380 -1.91 -6.33 16.75
CA VAL A 380 -1.45 -5.14 17.48
C VAL A 380 -2.65 -4.26 17.75
N LYS A 381 -3.11 -4.22 18.99
CA LYS A 381 -4.23 -3.38 19.45
C LYS A 381 -3.69 -2.04 19.92
N VAL A 382 -3.83 -1.02 19.07
CA VAL A 382 -3.32 0.32 19.36
C VAL A 382 -4.26 1.06 20.29
N GLY A 383 -3.73 1.61 21.39
CA GLY A 383 -4.46 2.43 22.34
C GLY A 383 -4.00 3.89 22.32
N ALA A 384 -4.94 4.82 22.64
CA ALA A 384 -4.65 6.24 22.80
C ALA A 384 -5.73 6.92 23.66
N ALA A 385 -5.46 8.16 24.12
CA ALA A 385 -6.40 8.91 24.95
C ALA A 385 -7.54 9.55 24.16
N THR A 386 -7.32 9.87 22.87
CA THR A 386 -8.31 10.52 22.00
C THR A 386 -8.43 9.77 20.67
N GLU A 387 -9.57 9.88 20.00
CA GLU A 387 -9.81 9.25 18.70
C GLU A 387 -8.83 9.76 17.61
N THR A 388 -8.51 11.05 17.65
CA THR A 388 -7.56 11.65 16.69
C THR A 388 -6.15 11.08 16.88
N GLU A 389 -5.68 10.97 18.13
CA GLU A 389 -4.40 10.37 18.47
C GLU A 389 -4.37 8.88 18.13
N LEU A 390 -5.47 8.17 18.38
CA LEU A 390 -5.61 6.75 18.08
C LEU A 390 -5.42 6.47 16.58
N LYS A 391 -6.09 7.24 15.73
CA LYS A 391 -5.96 7.11 14.28
C LYS A 391 -4.53 7.41 13.79
N GLU A 392 -3.92 8.48 14.30
CA GLU A 392 -2.55 8.84 13.95
C GLU A 392 -1.56 7.75 14.38
N ARG A 393 -1.66 7.28 15.63
CA ARG A 393 -0.79 6.23 16.17
C ARG A 393 -0.96 4.90 15.43
N LYS A 394 -2.21 4.55 15.09
CA LYS A 394 -2.52 3.37 14.28
C LYS A 394 -1.85 3.43 12.91
N HIS A 395 -1.94 4.55 12.19
CA HIS A 395 -1.28 4.73 10.90
C HIS A 395 0.24 4.55 11.01
N ARG A 396 0.89 5.14 12.03
CA ARG A 396 2.33 4.95 12.26
C ARG A 396 2.71 3.49 12.52
N VAL A 397 1.89 2.75 13.27
CA VAL A 397 2.12 1.33 13.52
C VAL A 397 1.96 0.52 12.23
N GLU A 398 0.94 0.81 11.43
CA GLU A 398 0.71 0.16 10.13
C GLU A 398 1.86 0.41 9.16
N ASP A 399 2.35 1.65 9.06
CA ASP A 399 3.50 2.02 8.21
C ASP A 399 4.77 1.30 8.69
N ALA A 400 5.00 1.24 10.01
CA ALA A 400 6.13 0.50 10.60
C ALA A 400 6.09 -1.00 10.27
N VAL A 401 4.91 -1.63 10.32
CA VAL A 401 4.72 -3.04 9.94
C VAL A 401 5.06 -3.25 8.46
N GLN A 402 4.52 -2.41 7.57
CA GLN A 402 4.73 -2.53 6.12
C GLN A 402 6.19 -2.30 5.73
N ALA A 403 6.81 -1.24 6.26
CA ALA A 403 8.22 -0.96 6.02
C ALA A 403 9.14 -2.08 6.52
N THR A 404 8.84 -2.65 7.70
CA THR A 404 9.62 -3.76 8.24
C THR A 404 9.47 -5.03 7.39
N ARG A 405 8.27 -5.33 6.89
CA ARG A 405 8.03 -6.41 5.94
C ARG A 405 8.81 -6.19 4.65
N ALA A 406 8.75 -4.99 4.07
CA ALA A 406 9.51 -4.63 2.88
C ALA A 406 11.04 -4.76 3.09
N ALA A 407 11.53 -4.45 4.30
CA ALA A 407 12.94 -4.61 4.66
C ALA A 407 13.36 -6.09 4.79
N VAL A 408 12.49 -6.94 5.33
CA VAL A 408 12.75 -8.40 5.43
C VAL A 408 12.79 -9.03 4.03
N GLU A 409 11.97 -8.54 3.09
CA GLU A 409 11.91 -9.05 1.70
C GLU A 409 13.15 -8.69 0.88
N GLU A 410 13.58 -7.43 0.85
CA GLU A 410 14.63 -6.95 -0.07
C GLU A 410 15.87 -6.40 0.65
N GLY A 411 15.88 -6.36 1.97
CA GLY A 411 16.99 -5.81 2.75
C GLY A 411 16.88 -4.30 2.98
N ILE A 412 17.92 -3.75 3.61
CA ILE A 412 18.02 -2.34 4.01
C ILE A 412 19.25 -1.67 3.40
N ILE A 413 19.18 -0.35 3.30
CA ILE A 413 20.21 0.56 2.82
C ILE A 413 20.32 1.77 3.76
N PRO A 414 21.40 2.57 3.67
CA PRO A 414 21.50 3.83 4.41
C PRO A 414 20.32 4.75 4.13
N GLY A 415 19.60 5.15 5.17
CA GLY A 415 18.39 5.97 5.08
C GLY A 415 18.66 7.46 4.90
N GLY A 416 17.60 8.27 5.04
CA GLY A 416 17.68 9.72 4.98
C GLY A 416 18.05 10.27 3.59
N GLY A 417 17.75 9.55 2.52
CA GLY A 417 18.08 9.92 1.14
C GLY A 417 19.55 9.67 0.74
N VAL A 418 20.39 9.17 1.65
CA VAL A 418 21.82 8.91 1.40
C VAL A 418 22.02 7.82 0.35
N ALA A 419 21.14 6.82 0.30
CA ALA A 419 21.22 5.74 -0.69
C ALA A 419 21.17 6.30 -2.13
N PHE A 420 20.32 7.29 -2.40
CA PHE A 420 20.27 7.96 -3.71
C PHE A 420 21.57 8.69 -4.03
N ILE A 421 22.16 9.41 -3.07
CA ILE A 421 23.42 10.12 -3.25
C ILE A 421 24.55 9.12 -3.55
N ASN A 422 24.63 8.01 -2.81
CA ASN A 422 25.64 6.97 -3.04
C ASN A 422 25.49 6.30 -4.41
N ALA A 423 24.26 6.14 -4.90
CA ALA A 423 23.97 5.54 -6.19
C ALA A 423 24.32 6.44 -7.40
N LEU A 424 24.51 7.76 -7.21
CA LEU A 424 24.85 8.70 -8.29
C LEU A 424 26.09 8.29 -9.10
N SER A 425 27.05 7.64 -8.45
CA SER A 425 28.26 7.15 -9.12
C SER A 425 27.98 6.09 -10.22
N SER A 426 26.83 5.41 -10.18
CA SER A 426 26.42 4.46 -11.22
C SER A 426 26.09 5.15 -12.54
N LEU A 427 25.65 6.40 -12.50
CA LEU A 427 25.33 7.20 -13.69
C LEU A 427 26.56 7.56 -14.52
N GLU A 428 27.73 7.64 -13.90
CA GLU A 428 28.99 7.97 -14.60
C GLU A 428 29.41 6.88 -15.61
N LYS A 429 28.89 5.66 -15.43
CA LYS A 429 29.16 4.53 -16.32
C LYS A 429 28.24 4.49 -17.54
N LEU A 430 27.15 5.27 -17.52
CA LEU A 430 26.20 5.32 -18.62
C LEU A 430 26.72 6.18 -19.77
N LYS A 431 26.55 5.67 -20.98
CA LYS A 431 26.84 6.41 -22.21
C LYS A 431 25.55 6.57 -23.00
N PHE A 432 25.29 7.79 -23.42
CA PHE A 432 24.15 8.16 -24.25
C PHE A 432 24.66 8.66 -25.59
N GLY A 433 24.03 8.21 -26.67
CA GLY A 433 24.35 8.69 -28.03
C GLY A 433 23.62 9.99 -28.39
N ASP A 434 22.53 10.27 -27.69
CA ASP A 434 21.66 11.43 -27.88
C ASP A 434 21.91 12.47 -26.75
N PRO A 435 22.21 13.74 -27.07
CA PRO A 435 22.41 14.79 -26.08
C PRO A 435 21.19 15.00 -25.16
N ASP A 436 19.99 14.84 -25.67
CA ASP A 436 18.77 14.99 -24.88
C ASP A 436 18.56 13.80 -23.93
N GLU A 437 18.99 12.58 -24.30
CA GLU A 437 19.04 11.46 -23.32
C GLU A 437 20.05 11.76 -22.20
N GLN A 438 21.17 12.36 -22.51
CA GLN A 438 22.14 12.80 -21.48
C GLN A 438 21.58 13.90 -20.59
N THR A 439 20.79 14.80 -21.14
CA THR A 439 20.06 15.82 -20.37
C THR A 439 19.03 15.15 -19.45
N GLY A 440 18.32 14.10 -19.92
CA GLY A 440 17.44 13.29 -19.09
C GLY A 440 18.16 12.67 -17.87
N MET A 441 19.38 12.18 -18.05
CA MET A 441 20.23 11.72 -16.93
C MET A 441 20.56 12.86 -15.96
N ALA A 442 20.87 14.04 -16.46
CA ALA A 442 21.19 15.19 -15.61
C ALA A 442 19.96 15.64 -14.79
N ILE A 443 18.76 15.60 -15.37
CA ILE A 443 17.50 15.85 -14.68
C ILE A 443 17.34 14.88 -13.50
N LEU A 444 17.48 13.57 -13.74
CA LEU A 444 17.35 12.58 -12.69
C LEU A 444 18.42 12.75 -11.61
N ARG A 445 19.68 12.97 -12.01
CA ARG A 445 20.77 13.24 -11.07
C ARG A 445 20.45 14.38 -10.12
N ARG A 446 19.83 15.45 -10.60
CA ARG A 446 19.40 16.58 -9.80
C ARG A 446 18.26 16.22 -8.87
N ALA A 447 17.25 15.52 -9.38
CA ALA A 447 16.07 15.11 -8.60
C ALA A 447 16.42 14.18 -7.44
N LEU A 448 17.40 13.28 -7.60
CA LEU A 448 17.84 12.35 -6.55
C LEU A 448 18.44 13.03 -5.30
N GLU A 449 18.78 14.31 -5.40
CA GLU A 449 19.25 15.11 -4.26
C GLU A 449 18.10 15.63 -3.38
N GLU A 450 16.88 15.72 -3.94
CA GLU A 450 15.77 16.42 -3.29
C GLU A 450 15.26 15.75 -2.01
N PRO A 451 15.20 14.42 -1.86
CA PRO A 451 14.81 13.81 -0.59
C PRO A 451 15.71 14.24 0.58
N LEU A 452 17.03 14.13 0.43
CA LEU A 452 17.99 14.58 1.46
C LEU A 452 17.91 16.09 1.68
N ARG A 453 17.80 16.88 0.60
CA ARG A 453 17.65 18.33 0.66
C ARG A 453 16.43 18.71 1.48
N ARG A 454 15.29 18.05 1.23
CA ARG A 454 14.03 18.34 1.92
C ARG A 454 14.09 17.97 3.41
N ILE A 455 14.67 16.81 3.75
CA ILE A 455 14.89 16.41 5.15
C ILE A 455 15.69 17.50 5.90
N ALA A 456 16.77 18.00 5.29
CA ALA A 456 17.58 19.05 5.89
C ALA A 456 16.82 20.38 6.04
N VAL A 457 16.05 20.79 5.02
CA VAL A 457 15.21 22.01 5.08
C VAL A 457 14.14 21.90 6.16
N ASN A 458 13.46 20.76 6.27
CA ASN A 458 12.47 20.52 7.33
C ASN A 458 13.11 20.53 8.73
N ALA A 459 14.40 20.20 8.81
CA ALA A 459 15.19 20.31 10.05
C ALA A 459 15.71 21.73 10.35
N GLY A 460 15.45 22.71 9.46
CA GLY A 460 15.87 24.09 9.63
C GLY A 460 17.28 24.39 9.11
N GLN A 461 17.89 23.50 8.32
CA GLN A 461 19.22 23.66 7.75
C GLN A 461 19.16 24.03 6.26
N ASP A 462 20.27 24.60 5.71
CA ASP A 462 20.41 24.78 4.27
C ASP A 462 20.59 23.41 3.58
N GLY A 463 19.54 22.96 2.89
CA GLY A 463 19.55 21.67 2.22
C GLY A 463 20.63 21.55 1.13
N SER A 464 21.02 22.64 0.47
CA SER A 464 22.05 22.61 -0.56
C SER A 464 23.43 22.40 0.05
N VAL A 465 23.71 23.02 1.18
CA VAL A 465 24.97 22.86 1.92
C VAL A 465 25.09 21.43 2.45
N ILE A 466 24.00 20.90 3.03
CA ILE A 466 23.96 19.53 3.55
C ILE A 466 24.21 18.51 2.44
N VAL A 467 23.51 18.62 1.30
CA VAL A 467 23.70 17.73 0.15
C VAL A 467 25.13 17.76 -0.36
N GLN A 468 25.73 18.95 -0.52
CA GLN A 468 27.11 19.04 -0.98
C GLN A 468 28.08 18.40 0.01
N LYS A 469 27.88 18.61 1.30
CA LYS A 469 28.70 17.97 2.34
C LYS A 469 28.58 16.44 2.30
N VAL A 470 27.36 15.90 2.21
CA VAL A 470 27.14 14.44 2.15
C VAL A 470 27.82 13.82 0.93
N LYS A 471 27.81 14.49 -0.23
CA LYS A 471 28.53 14.02 -1.44
C LYS A 471 30.04 13.86 -1.24
N THR A 472 30.64 14.57 -0.29
CA THR A 472 32.09 14.50 0.02
C THR A 472 32.41 13.46 1.10
N LEU A 473 31.41 12.92 1.77
CA LEU A 473 31.61 11.93 2.82
C LEU A 473 31.87 10.52 2.25
N LYS A 474 32.32 9.62 3.11
CA LYS A 474 32.44 8.19 2.78
C LYS A 474 31.04 7.61 2.49
N LYS A 475 31.02 6.52 1.72
CA LYS A 475 29.78 5.76 1.50
C LYS A 475 29.12 5.44 2.85
N SER A 476 27.77 5.40 2.86
CA SER A 476 26.94 5.17 4.04
C SER A 476 26.96 6.27 5.12
N HIS A 477 27.78 7.32 4.94
CA HIS A 477 27.75 8.49 5.82
C HIS A 477 26.75 9.52 5.28
N GLY A 478 25.96 10.08 6.19
CA GLY A 478 24.92 11.04 5.86
C GLY A 478 24.68 12.05 6.97
N TYR A 479 23.56 12.74 6.87
CA TYR A 479 23.10 13.73 7.83
C TYR A 479 21.96 13.18 8.68
N ASP A 480 22.19 13.09 9.99
CA ASP A 480 21.19 12.78 11.00
C ASP A 480 20.44 14.09 11.36
N ALA A 481 19.26 14.25 10.76
CA ALA A 481 18.45 15.46 10.94
C ALA A 481 17.82 15.58 12.34
N ALA A 482 17.68 14.46 13.07
CA ALA A 482 17.17 14.50 14.44
C ALA A 482 18.17 15.17 15.39
N LYS A 483 19.46 14.80 15.26
CA LYS A 483 20.56 15.26 16.12
C LYS A 483 21.37 16.40 15.55
N ASP A 484 21.14 16.79 14.29
CA ASP A 484 21.93 17.79 13.55
C ASP A 484 23.42 17.41 13.44
N GLU A 485 23.70 16.15 13.10
CA GLU A 485 25.05 15.61 13.04
C GLU A 485 25.30 14.81 11.75
N PHE A 486 26.58 14.68 11.39
CA PHE A 486 26.99 13.78 10.31
C PHE A 486 27.58 12.48 10.89
N GLY A 487 27.26 11.35 10.25
CA GLY A 487 27.75 10.05 10.72
C GLY A 487 27.39 8.91 9.79
N GLU A 488 27.79 7.72 10.21
CA GLU A 488 27.48 6.49 9.50
C GLU A 488 26.03 6.10 9.81
N MET A 489 25.17 6.06 8.76
CA MET A 489 23.73 5.97 8.89
C MET A 489 23.28 4.60 9.39
N MET A 490 23.89 3.52 8.89
CA MET A 490 23.53 2.16 9.28
C MET A 490 23.81 1.91 10.79
N GLN A 491 24.97 2.36 11.30
CA GLN A 491 25.32 2.23 12.72
C GLN A 491 24.42 3.06 13.63
N ARG A 492 23.91 4.18 13.11
CA ARG A 492 22.96 5.05 13.83
C ARG A 492 21.53 4.52 13.78
N GLY A 493 21.29 3.42 13.08
CA GLY A 493 19.95 2.86 12.88
C GLY A 493 19.08 3.65 11.91
N ILE A 494 19.66 4.60 11.15
CA ILE A 494 18.95 5.38 10.14
C ILE A 494 19.02 4.59 8.83
N VAL A 495 17.99 3.79 8.58
CA VAL A 495 17.94 2.81 7.49
C VAL A 495 16.62 2.92 6.74
N ASP A 496 16.66 2.68 5.43
CA ASP A 496 15.46 2.62 4.58
C ASP A 496 15.36 1.22 3.93
N PRO A 497 14.16 0.64 3.78
CA PRO A 497 13.98 -0.58 3.01
C PRO A 497 14.29 -0.37 1.52
N VAL A 498 14.98 -1.33 0.93
CA VAL A 498 15.30 -1.30 -0.53
C VAL A 498 14.03 -1.22 -1.36
N LYS A 499 13.02 -2.05 -1.04
CA LYS A 499 11.74 -2.09 -1.74
C LYS A 499 11.04 -0.72 -1.74
N VAL A 500 11.01 -0.03 -0.60
CA VAL A 500 10.44 1.32 -0.45
C VAL A 500 11.17 2.32 -1.33
N THR A 501 12.50 2.38 -1.19
CA THR A 501 13.33 3.39 -1.89
C THR A 501 13.30 3.21 -3.41
N ARG A 502 13.38 1.97 -3.92
CA ARG A 502 13.32 1.72 -5.37
C ARG A 502 11.93 1.97 -5.95
N SER A 503 10.86 1.54 -5.25
CA SER A 503 9.48 1.74 -5.71
C SER A 503 9.12 3.21 -5.76
N ALA A 504 9.57 4.00 -4.77
CA ALA A 504 9.42 5.45 -4.78
C ALA A 504 10.05 6.08 -6.04
N LEU A 505 11.26 5.65 -6.41
CA LEU A 505 11.93 6.14 -7.62
C LEU A 505 11.24 5.67 -8.90
N GLU A 506 10.91 4.38 -9.01
CA GLU A 506 10.27 3.79 -10.20
C GLU A 506 8.91 4.46 -10.50
N ASN A 507 8.06 4.65 -9.47
CA ASN A 507 6.75 5.28 -9.63
C ASN A 507 6.88 6.78 -9.94
N ALA A 508 7.79 7.49 -9.28
CA ALA A 508 8.08 8.91 -9.58
C ALA A 508 8.52 9.10 -11.03
N VAL A 509 9.45 8.26 -11.52
CA VAL A 509 9.94 8.32 -12.90
C VAL A 509 8.85 7.97 -13.90
N SER A 510 8.05 6.95 -13.64
CA SER A 510 6.96 6.52 -14.52
C SER A 510 5.98 7.66 -14.81
N ILE A 511 5.45 8.29 -13.76
CA ILE A 511 4.48 9.38 -13.90
C ILE A 511 5.14 10.66 -14.43
N ALA A 512 6.30 11.03 -13.92
CA ALA A 512 7.00 12.22 -14.39
C ALA A 512 7.35 12.13 -15.88
N ALA A 513 7.77 10.96 -16.37
CA ALA A 513 8.03 10.74 -17.79
C ALA A 513 6.77 10.93 -18.66
N MET A 514 5.60 10.54 -18.18
CA MET A 514 4.33 10.80 -18.87
C MET A 514 3.99 12.29 -18.89
N VAL A 515 4.16 12.99 -17.77
CA VAL A 515 3.96 14.44 -17.69
C VAL A 515 4.86 15.19 -18.69
N LEU A 516 6.15 14.82 -18.78
CA LEU A 516 7.12 15.46 -19.68
C LEU A 516 6.74 15.29 -21.16
N THR A 517 6.10 14.19 -21.52
CA THR A 517 5.70 13.87 -22.90
C THR A 517 4.29 14.36 -23.26
N THR A 518 3.55 14.92 -22.29
CA THR A 518 2.19 15.42 -22.50
C THR A 518 2.21 16.79 -23.18
N ASN A 519 1.35 16.97 -24.21
CA ASN A 519 1.24 18.22 -24.96
C ASN A 519 -0.20 18.75 -25.06
N CYS A 520 -1.20 17.97 -24.62
CA CYS A 520 -2.60 18.37 -24.63
C CYS A 520 -3.33 17.82 -23.41
N LEU A 521 -4.18 18.64 -22.81
CA LEU A 521 -5.09 18.26 -21.74
C LEU A 521 -6.54 18.38 -22.24
N VAL A 522 -7.38 17.45 -21.81
CA VAL A 522 -8.79 17.37 -22.19
C VAL A 522 -9.63 17.24 -20.93
N CYS A 523 -10.41 18.28 -20.61
CA CYS A 523 -11.32 18.30 -19.46
C CYS A 523 -12.77 18.42 -19.87
N ASP A 524 -13.68 18.04 -19.01
CA ASP A 524 -15.09 18.37 -19.16
C ASP A 524 -15.32 19.86 -18.93
N LEU A 525 -16.20 20.47 -19.72
CA LEU A 525 -16.67 21.82 -19.44
C LEU A 525 -17.47 21.80 -18.14
N PRO A 526 -17.17 22.67 -17.16
CA PRO A 526 -17.95 22.76 -15.95
C PRO A 526 -19.41 23.08 -16.30
N GLU A 527 -20.34 22.32 -15.72
CA GLU A 527 -21.75 22.62 -15.85
C GLU A 527 -22.01 24.02 -15.29
N LYS A 528 -22.53 24.93 -16.10
CA LYS A 528 -23.02 26.22 -15.61
C LYS A 528 -24.11 25.90 -14.59
N LYS A 529 -23.86 26.12 -13.31
CA LYS A 529 -24.90 26.15 -12.28
C LYS A 529 -25.93 27.16 -12.78
N SER A 530 -27.05 26.69 -13.31
CA SER A 530 -28.21 27.55 -13.61
C SER A 530 -28.59 28.16 -12.27
N ALA A 531 -28.40 29.47 -12.16
CA ALA A 531 -28.93 30.24 -11.04
C ALA A 531 -30.46 29.96 -11.07
N SER A 532 -30.94 29.18 -10.13
CA SER A 532 -32.37 29.02 -9.91
C SER A 532 -32.88 30.42 -9.59
N MET A 533 -33.58 31.04 -10.54
CA MET A 533 -34.36 32.24 -10.28
C MET A 533 -35.29 31.90 -9.11
N MET A 534 -35.03 32.46 -7.95
CA MET A 534 -36.03 32.61 -6.90
C MET A 534 -37.20 33.38 -7.50
N GLN A 535 -38.28 32.67 -7.80
CA GLN A 535 -39.56 33.34 -8.06
C GLN A 535 -39.93 34.06 -6.76
N PRO A 536 -40.25 35.36 -6.82
CA PRO A 536 -40.76 36.06 -5.63
C PRO A 536 -42.11 35.44 -5.24
N PRO A 537 -42.45 35.44 -3.94
CA PRO A 537 -43.73 34.94 -3.45
C PRO A 537 -44.86 35.71 -4.13
N GLN A 538 -45.78 35.00 -4.78
CA GLN A 538 -47.05 35.59 -5.19
C GLN A 538 -47.86 35.88 -3.93
N ASP A 539 -48.03 37.17 -3.62
CA ASP A 539 -48.97 37.64 -2.62
C ASP A 539 -50.36 37.11 -3.00
N MET A 540 -50.92 36.30 -2.10
CA MET A 540 -52.35 35.96 -2.14
C MET A 540 -53.12 37.11 -1.51
N TYR A 541 -53.94 37.75 -2.33
CA TYR A 541 -55.11 38.51 -1.87
C TYR A 541 -56.26 37.54 -1.58
#